data_06c21274f1e2f9dd15d340ab73983a89
#
_entry.id   06c21274f1e2f9dd15d340ab73983a89
#
_cell.length_a   1.000
_cell.length_b   1.000
_cell.length_c   1.000
_cell.angle_alpha   90.00
_cell.angle_beta   90.00
_cell.angle_gamma   90.00
#
_symmetry.space_group_name_H-M   'P 1'
#
loop_
_entity.id
_entity.type
_entity.pdbx_description
1 polymer ?
#
loop_
_entity_poly.entity_id
_entity_poly.type
_entity_poly.pdbx_seq_one_letter_code
_entity_poly.pdbx_strand_id
1 'polypeptide(L)'
;MPDSGSRRVLGRKVLIVVENLPVPLDRRVWLEATTLVRAGYEVSVVCPAMRGWTAPFETIEGVHIYRYPAPPEAHSGALAYGREWGLSLWRMIRLSVRVRRERGFHVIQGCNPPDLIFLLAWLWRPFGVRYLFDHHDVCPELFEAKFGRRGLLYRIMCWWERLTFATASVSIATNESFRAIALGRGRMRPEDVFVVRSAPRTEIFVPGPPDPAYRKAGTVLGYVGVIGQQEGMDLLVAATDHLIRRLGHDDVHVVIIGFGPELPAVEADVAARGLGAHFTFTGPLYGEALLAALNSCDIGLSPDPLNAMNDISTMNKVMEYMTLEKPVVQFELREGRASAGEAALYARANDPVDFAEKIAALIADPGLRARMGRQGRARVLERLSWAHSVPHLLAAYDRVFARAGR
;
A
#
# COMPACT_ATOMS: atom_id res chain seq x y z
N MET A 1 14.46 -10.75 -33.68
CA MET A 1 14.35 -12.10 -33.13
C MET A 1 12.89 -12.36 -32.83
N PRO A 2 12.28 -13.44 -33.31
CA PRO A 2 10.83 -13.58 -33.26
C PRO A 2 10.33 -13.89 -31.86
N ASP A 3 9.26 -13.21 -31.57
CA ASP A 3 8.20 -13.38 -30.59
C ASP A 3 8.09 -14.81 -30.01
N SER A 4 8.62 -15.02 -28.80
CA SER A 4 8.42 -16.25 -28.06
C SER A 4 7.04 -16.22 -27.38
N GLY A 5 6.01 -16.60 -28.17
CA GLY A 5 4.83 -17.24 -27.66
C GLY A 5 3.97 -16.45 -26.69
N SER A 6 3.32 -15.40 -27.12
CA SER A 6 2.06 -14.97 -26.51
C SER A 6 1.02 -16.09 -26.73
N ARG A 7 1.00 -17.11 -25.85
CA ARG A 7 -0.15 -17.99 -25.73
C ARG A 7 -1.33 -17.09 -25.38
N ARG A 8 -2.21 -16.84 -26.36
CA ARG A 8 -3.44 -16.11 -26.15
C ARG A 8 -4.19 -16.74 -24.98
N VAL A 9 -4.29 -15.98 -23.88
CA VAL A 9 -4.99 -16.36 -22.64
C VAL A 9 -6.51 -16.21 -22.83
N LEU A 10 -6.98 -16.29 -24.10
CA LEU A 10 -8.37 -16.11 -24.48
C LEU A 10 -9.30 -17.03 -23.68
N GLY A 11 -10.26 -16.42 -22.99
CA GLY A 11 -11.30 -17.14 -22.24
C GLY A 11 -10.97 -17.38 -20.76
N ARG A 12 -9.81 -16.94 -20.24
CA ARG A 12 -9.53 -17.00 -18.79
C ARG A 12 -10.22 -15.84 -18.07
N LYS A 13 -11.05 -16.17 -17.08
CA LYS A 13 -11.90 -15.21 -16.37
C LYS A 13 -11.51 -15.14 -14.90
N VAL A 14 -11.37 -13.91 -14.39
CA VAL A 14 -10.91 -13.65 -13.04
C VAL A 14 -11.91 -12.77 -12.31
N LEU A 15 -12.20 -13.10 -11.06
CA LEU A 15 -12.91 -12.26 -10.12
C LEU A 15 -11.91 -11.78 -9.04
N ILE A 16 -11.65 -10.48 -8.97
CA ILE A 16 -10.87 -9.87 -7.89
C ILE A 16 -11.86 -9.34 -6.85
N VAL A 17 -11.60 -9.60 -5.58
CA VAL A 17 -12.44 -9.18 -4.46
C VAL A 17 -11.58 -8.39 -3.48
N VAL A 18 -11.97 -7.15 -3.21
CA VAL A 18 -11.34 -6.24 -2.26
C VAL A 18 -12.40 -5.57 -1.39
N GLU A 19 -12.13 -5.43 -0.09
CA GLU A 19 -13.13 -4.95 0.88
C GLU A 19 -12.86 -3.52 1.35
N ASN A 20 -11.61 -3.12 1.46
CA ASN A 20 -11.21 -1.87 2.12
C ASN A 20 -11.33 -0.62 1.23
N LEU A 21 -11.14 -0.75 -0.08
CA LEU A 21 -11.15 0.39 -1.01
C LEU A 21 -11.87 0.05 -2.33
N PRO A 22 -12.53 1.04 -2.96
CA PRO A 22 -13.06 0.88 -4.31
C PRO A 22 -11.94 0.94 -5.34
N VAL A 23 -12.12 0.27 -6.49
CA VAL A 23 -11.29 0.51 -7.65
C VAL A 23 -11.93 1.58 -8.55
N PRO A 24 -11.12 2.42 -9.22
CA PRO A 24 -9.66 2.43 -9.35
C PRO A 24 -8.88 3.12 -8.22
N LEU A 25 -9.51 3.51 -7.09
CA LEU A 25 -8.85 4.19 -5.98
C LEU A 25 -7.81 3.28 -5.30
N ASP A 26 -8.09 1.98 -5.16
CA ASP A 26 -7.09 0.98 -4.79
C ASP A 26 -6.09 0.82 -5.94
N ARG A 27 -4.95 1.46 -5.79
CA ARG A 27 -3.92 1.55 -6.83
C ARG A 27 -3.31 0.19 -7.18
N ARG A 28 -3.15 -0.70 -6.19
CA ARG A 28 -2.56 -2.03 -6.41
C ARG A 28 -3.52 -2.90 -7.19
N VAL A 29 -4.74 -3.05 -6.70
CA VAL A 29 -5.78 -3.84 -7.38
C VAL A 29 -6.06 -3.30 -8.78
N TRP A 30 -5.99 -1.97 -8.97
CA TRP A 30 -6.16 -1.36 -10.28
C TRP A 30 -5.04 -1.71 -11.26
N LEU A 31 -3.78 -1.66 -10.81
CA LEU A 31 -2.61 -2.06 -11.62
C LEU A 31 -2.69 -3.55 -12.00
N GLU A 32 -3.07 -4.40 -11.08
CA GLU A 32 -3.24 -5.84 -11.32
C GLU A 32 -4.37 -6.10 -12.32
N ALA A 33 -5.56 -5.55 -12.09
CA ALA A 33 -6.72 -5.72 -12.95
C ALA A 33 -6.47 -5.26 -14.39
N THR A 34 -5.92 -4.05 -14.57
CA THR A 34 -5.61 -3.51 -15.90
C THR A 34 -4.50 -4.27 -16.60
N THR A 35 -3.51 -4.76 -15.84
CA THR A 35 -2.44 -5.62 -16.39
C THR A 35 -3.00 -6.95 -16.91
N LEU A 36 -3.90 -7.58 -16.15
CA LEU A 36 -4.56 -8.81 -16.57
C LEU A 36 -5.44 -8.59 -17.82
N VAL A 37 -6.19 -7.49 -17.89
CA VAL A 37 -6.97 -7.13 -19.09
C VAL A 37 -6.05 -6.98 -20.29
N ARG A 38 -4.94 -6.26 -20.18
CA ARG A 38 -3.94 -6.11 -21.25
C ARG A 38 -3.33 -7.45 -21.68
N ALA A 39 -3.22 -8.40 -20.76
CA ALA A 39 -2.76 -9.76 -21.02
C ALA A 39 -3.85 -10.68 -21.64
N GLY A 40 -5.09 -10.19 -21.80
CA GLY A 40 -6.19 -10.91 -22.47
C GLY A 40 -7.12 -11.68 -21.53
N TYR A 41 -7.05 -11.42 -20.21
CA TYR A 41 -8.02 -11.95 -19.25
C TYR A 41 -9.31 -11.12 -19.27
N GLU A 42 -10.44 -11.76 -19.02
CA GLU A 42 -11.68 -11.08 -18.66
C GLU A 42 -11.69 -10.88 -17.15
N VAL A 43 -11.66 -9.61 -16.71
CA VAL A 43 -11.51 -9.27 -15.29
C VAL A 43 -12.77 -8.59 -14.77
N SER A 44 -13.33 -9.16 -13.70
CA SER A 44 -14.37 -8.53 -12.88
C SER A 44 -13.81 -8.20 -11.50
N VAL A 45 -14.20 -7.04 -10.94
CA VAL A 45 -13.81 -6.65 -9.59
C VAL A 45 -15.07 -6.44 -8.76
N VAL A 46 -15.08 -6.97 -7.54
CA VAL A 46 -16.10 -6.69 -6.51
C VAL A 46 -15.45 -5.88 -5.40
N CYS A 47 -15.96 -4.68 -5.13
CA CYS A 47 -15.40 -3.74 -4.16
C CYS A 47 -16.51 -2.89 -3.50
N PRO A 48 -16.24 -2.15 -2.41
CA PRO A 48 -17.22 -1.24 -1.80
C PRO A 48 -17.47 0.01 -2.66
N ALA A 49 -18.65 0.61 -2.50
CA ALA A 49 -18.98 1.93 -3.02
C ALA A 49 -18.68 2.98 -1.94
N MET A 50 -17.67 3.81 -2.15
CA MET A 50 -17.27 4.89 -1.24
C MET A 50 -16.40 5.95 -1.93
N ARG A 51 -16.14 7.05 -1.26
CA ARG A 51 -15.19 8.11 -1.68
C ARG A 51 -15.41 8.60 -3.11
N GLY A 52 -16.68 8.83 -3.49
CA GLY A 52 -17.05 9.31 -4.82
C GLY A 52 -17.25 8.21 -5.87
N TRP A 53 -16.77 6.98 -5.63
CA TRP A 53 -16.97 5.82 -6.51
C TRP A 53 -18.24 5.06 -6.10
N THR A 54 -19.41 5.53 -6.56
CA THR A 54 -20.72 5.06 -6.08
C THR A 54 -21.53 4.28 -7.12
N ALA A 55 -21.14 4.32 -8.40
CA ALA A 55 -21.85 3.58 -9.46
C ALA A 55 -21.87 2.07 -9.13
N PRO A 56 -23.04 1.41 -9.09
CA PRO A 56 -23.15 0.01 -8.69
C PRO A 56 -22.51 -0.98 -9.68
N PHE A 57 -22.38 -0.53 -10.94
CA PHE A 57 -21.68 -1.24 -12.00
C PHE A 57 -21.13 -0.23 -13.02
N GLU A 58 -19.91 -0.43 -13.44
CA GLU A 58 -19.30 0.28 -14.57
C GLU A 58 -18.18 -0.54 -15.19
N THR A 59 -17.73 -0.16 -16.38
CA THR A 59 -16.56 -0.77 -17.03
C THR A 59 -15.56 0.34 -17.33
N ILE A 60 -14.36 0.23 -16.77
CA ILE A 60 -13.27 1.19 -16.97
C ILE A 60 -12.04 0.43 -17.47
N GLU A 61 -11.41 0.87 -18.54
CA GLU A 61 -10.23 0.21 -19.17
C GLU A 61 -10.40 -1.30 -19.37
N GLY A 62 -11.63 -1.77 -19.65
CA GLY A 62 -11.93 -3.20 -19.84
C GLY A 62 -12.14 -3.99 -18.56
N VAL A 63 -11.99 -3.39 -17.38
CA VAL A 63 -12.30 -3.99 -16.09
C VAL A 63 -13.77 -3.78 -15.74
N HIS A 64 -14.49 -4.87 -15.43
CA HIS A 64 -15.90 -4.84 -15.04
C HIS A 64 -16.01 -4.70 -13.52
N ILE A 65 -16.45 -3.53 -13.04
CA ILE A 65 -16.46 -3.18 -11.62
C ILE A 65 -17.87 -3.26 -11.08
N TYR A 66 -18.06 -4.08 -10.05
CA TYR A 66 -19.31 -4.27 -9.32
C TYR A 66 -19.14 -3.75 -7.90
N ARG A 67 -19.92 -2.73 -7.51
CA ARG A 67 -19.80 -2.14 -6.16
C ARG A 67 -21.01 -2.46 -5.31
N TYR A 68 -20.73 -2.77 -4.04
CA TYR A 68 -21.76 -2.87 -3.01
C TYR A 68 -21.71 -1.63 -2.09
N PRO A 69 -22.85 -1.21 -1.49
CA PRO A 69 -22.83 -0.16 -0.50
C PRO A 69 -21.87 -0.50 0.64
N ALA A 70 -20.93 0.37 0.98
CA ALA A 70 -20.03 0.13 2.11
C ALA A 70 -20.83 -0.07 3.40
N PRO A 71 -20.48 -1.02 4.28
CA PRO A 71 -21.07 -1.09 5.61
C PRO A 71 -20.69 0.14 6.43
N PRO A 72 -21.42 0.46 7.50
CA PRO A 72 -20.96 1.47 8.46
C PRO A 72 -19.62 1.04 9.06
N GLU A 73 -18.65 1.96 9.07
CA GLU A 73 -17.32 1.69 9.64
C GLU A 73 -17.42 1.38 11.14
N ALA A 74 -16.75 0.32 11.58
CA ALA A 74 -16.66 -0.01 12.99
C ALA A 74 -15.54 0.79 13.64
N HIS A 75 -15.89 1.66 14.58
CA HIS A 75 -14.90 2.46 15.32
C HIS A 75 -14.39 1.77 16.59
N SER A 76 -15.14 0.83 17.18
CA SER A 76 -14.73 0.10 18.37
C SER A 76 -15.56 -1.18 18.61
N GLY A 77 -14.94 -2.17 19.25
CA GLY A 77 -15.58 -3.39 19.73
C GLY A 77 -15.66 -4.53 18.70
N ALA A 78 -15.35 -5.76 19.16
CA ALA A 78 -15.31 -6.96 18.33
C ALA A 78 -16.64 -7.28 17.62
N LEU A 79 -17.78 -6.98 18.24
CA LEU A 79 -19.11 -7.18 17.63
C LEU A 79 -19.37 -6.24 16.46
N ALA A 80 -18.92 -4.98 16.56
CA ALA A 80 -19.06 -4.01 15.47
C ALA A 80 -18.24 -4.44 14.25
N TYR A 81 -16.98 -4.82 14.44
CA TYR A 81 -16.14 -5.38 13.37
C TYR A 81 -16.70 -6.68 12.80
N GLY A 82 -17.20 -7.60 13.64
CA GLY A 82 -17.83 -8.84 13.18
C GLY A 82 -19.08 -8.57 12.31
N ARG A 83 -19.88 -7.57 12.64
CA ARG A 83 -21.05 -7.16 11.85
C ARG A 83 -20.64 -6.50 10.53
N GLU A 84 -19.63 -5.63 10.55
CA GLU A 84 -19.08 -5.00 9.34
C GLU A 84 -18.59 -6.05 8.35
N TRP A 85 -17.70 -6.95 8.79
CA TRP A 85 -17.16 -8.01 7.95
C TRP A 85 -18.22 -9.01 7.49
N GLY A 86 -19.15 -9.38 8.36
CA GLY A 86 -20.25 -10.29 8.00
C GLY A 86 -21.16 -9.69 6.92
N LEU A 87 -21.46 -8.39 7.02
CA LEU A 87 -22.28 -7.70 6.03
C LEU A 87 -21.53 -7.52 4.70
N SER A 88 -20.23 -7.17 4.75
CA SER A 88 -19.36 -7.11 3.57
C SER A 88 -19.30 -8.48 2.88
N LEU A 89 -19.02 -9.55 3.61
CA LEU A 89 -18.96 -10.90 3.08
C LEU A 89 -20.27 -11.33 2.40
N TRP A 90 -21.41 -11.07 3.05
CA TRP A 90 -22.72 -11.36 2.46
C TRP A 90 -22.95 -10.61 1.14
N ARG A 91 -22.58 -9.32 1.08
CA ARG A 91 -22.67 -8.50 -0.14
C ARG A 91 -21.74 -9.02 -1.24
N MET A 92 -20.50 -9.38 -0.89
CA MET A 92 -19.54 -10.00 -1.81
C MET A 92 -20.07 -11.32 -2.37
N ILE A 93 -20.70 -12.18 -1.54
CA ILE A 93 -21.35 -13.41 -1.99
C ILE A 93 -22.44 -13.09 -3.00
N ARG A 94 -23.34 -12.15 -2.70
CA ARG A 94 -24.42 -11.77 -3.64
C ARG A 94 -23.87 -11.26 -4.98
N LEU A 95 -22.86 -10.41 -4.94
CA LEU A 95 -22.25 -9.89 -6.18
C LEU A 95 -21.48 -10.97 -6.92
N SER A 96 -20.80 -11.89 -6.23
CA SER A 96 -20.12 -13.01 -6.90
C SER A 96 -21.11 -13.93 -7.64
N VAL A 97 -22.31 -14.16 -7.08
CA VAL A 97 -23.37 -14.89 -7.78
C VAL A 97 -23.82 -14.15 -9.03
N ARG A 98 -23.98 -12.82 -8.95
CA ARG A 98 -24.31 -11.99 -10.11
C ARG A 98 -23.23 -12.06 -11.18
N VAL A 99 -21.96 -11.86 -10.81
CA VAL A 99 -20.83 -11.97 -11.74
C VAL A 99 -20.76 -13.36 -12.36
N ARG A 100 -20.99 -14.42 -11.58
CA ARG A 100 -20.99 -15.80 -12.09
C ARG A 100 -22.04 -16.03 -13.17
N ARG A 101 -23.24 -15.45 -13.01
CA ARG A 101 -24.33 -15.55 -13.98
C ARG A 101 -24.10 -14.71 -15.22
N GLU A 102 -23.58 -13.49 -15.06
CA GLU A 102 -23.42 -12.55 -16.17
C GLU A 102 -22.16 -12.83 -17.02
N ARG A 103 -21.05 -13.23 -16.37
CA ARG A 103 -19.72 -13.32 -17.00
C ARG A 103 -19.01 -14.65 -16.74
N GLY A 104 -19.21 -15.25 -15.57
CA GLY A 104 -18.42 -16.36 -15.10
C GLY A 104 -17.04 -15.97 -14.57
N PHE A 105 -16.39 -16.86 -13.84
CA PHE A 105 -14.98 -16.75 -13.43
C PHE A 105 -14.41 -18.14 -13.10
N HIS A 106 -13.10 -18.29 -13.27
CA HIS A 106 -12.36 -19.53 -13.00
C HIS A 106 -11.46 -19.39 -11.78
N VAL A 107 -11.07 -18.17 -11.45
CA VAL A 107 -10.21 -17.81 -10.33
C VAL A 107 -10.86 -16.68 -9.55
N ILE A 108 -10.82 -16.79 -8.22
CA ILE A 108 -11.07 -15.67 -7.31
C ILE A 108 -9.69 -15.22 -6.78
N GLN A 109 -9.35 -13.96 -6.96
CA GLN A 109 -8.27 -13.31 -6.22
C GLN A 109 -8.90 -12.59 -5.04
N GLY A 110 -8.51 -12.96 -3.81
CA GLY A 110 -8.91 -12.25 -2.59
C GLY A 110 -7.77 -11.38 -2.09
N CYS A 111 -8.06 -10.08 -1.94
CA CYS A 111 -7.12 -9.09 -1.46
C CYS A 111 -7.45 -8.76 0.00
N ASN A 112 -6.56 -9.05 0.94
CA ASN A 112 -6.77 -8.69 2.33
C ASN A 112 -6.47 -7.18 2.57
N PRO A 113 -6.91 -6.55 3.67
CA PRO A 113 -7.83 -7.07 4.67
C PRO A 113 -9.27 -7.18 4.14
N PRO A 114 -10.15 -8.00 4.80
CA PRO A 114 -9.87 -8.95 5.86
C PRO A 114 -9.41 -10.33 5.35
N ASP A 115 -8.79 -11.12 6.24
CA ASP A 115 -8.40 -12.50 5.94
C ASP A 115 -9.60 -13.48 5.95
N LEU A 116 -10.79 -13.03 5.53
CA LEU A 116 -12.03 -13.81 5.49
C LEU A 116 -12.55 -14.11 4.09
N ILE A 117 -11.91 -13.56 3.06
CA ILE A 117 -12.35 -13.72 1.65
C ILE A 117 -12.21 -15.19 1.19
N PHE A 118 -11.40 -16.01 1.87
CA PHE A 118 -11.33 -17.44 1.62
C PHE A 118 -12.68 -18.16 1.80
N LEU A 119 -13.60 -17.64 2.63
CA LEU A 119 -14.97 -18.18 2.77
C LEU A 119 -15.75 -18.09 1.44
N LEU A 120 -15.54 -17.01 0.69
CA LEU A 120 -16.09 -16.89 -0.67
C LEU A 120 -15.48 -17.93 -1.61
N ALA A 121 -14.17 -18.19 -1.49
CA ALA A 121 -13.49 -19.21 -2.27
C ALA A 121 -14.03 -20.63 -1.95
N TRP A 122 -14.31 -20.93 -0.69
CA TRP A 122 -14.93 -22.21 -0.29
C TRP A 122 -16.31 -22.40 -0.92
N LEU A 123 -17.12 -21.34 -1.01
CA LEU A 123 -18.44 -21.40 -1.67
C LEU A 123 -18.33 -21.82 -3.14
N TRP A 124 -17.30 -21.32 -3.84
CA TRP A 124 -17.15 -21.55 -5.27
C TRP A 124 -16.23 -22.73 -5.63
N ARG A 125 -15.50 -23.28 -4.66
CA ARG A 125 -14.61 -24.44 -4.86
C ARG A 125 -15.29 -25.66 -5.47
N PRO A 126 -16.52 -26.06 -5.07
CA PRO A 126 -17.24 -27.20 -5.69
C PRO A 126 -17.51 -27.00 -7.19
N PHE A 127 -17.49 -25.76 -7.66
CA PHE A 127 -17.71 -25.40 -9.07
C PHE A 127 -16.38 -25.26 -9.86
N GLY A 128 -15.28 -25.77 -9.33
CA GLY A 128 -13.97 -25.75 -9.97
C GLY A 128 -13.24 -24.39 -9.94
N VAL A 129 -13.76 -23.42 -9.16
CA VAL A 129 -13.12 -22.11 -9.00
C VAL A 129 -11.92 -22.22 -8.04
N ARG A 130 -10.81 -21.60 -8.40
CA ARG A 130 -9.57 -21.57 -7.60
C ARG A 130 -9.42 -20.28 -6.89
N TYR A 131 -8.58 -20.31 -5.86
CA TYR A 131 -8.29 -19.15 -5.03
C TYR A 131 -6.83 -18.75 -5.16
N LEU A 132 -6.60 -17.48 -5.50
CA LEU A 132 -5.33 -16.78 -5.41
C LEU A 132 -5.45 -15.80 -4.25
N PHE A 133 -4.52 -15.87 -3.31
CA PHE A 133 -4.47 -14.93 -2.19
C PHE A 133 -3.47 -13.80 -2.50
N ASP A 134 -3.97 -12.58 -2.55
CA ASP A 134 -3.16 -11.39 -2.64
C ASP A 134 -2.96 -10.82 -1.24
N HIS A 135 -1.76 -11.06 -0.71
CA HIS A 135 -1.36 -10.71 0.64
C HIS A 135 -0.83 -9.29 0.67
N HIS A 136 -1.73 -8.33 0.91
CA HIS A 136 -1.44 -6.88 0.95
C HIS A 136 -0.98 -6.43 2.32
N ASP A 137 -1.63 -6.94 3.37
CA ASP A 137 -1.51 -6.51 4.74
C ASP A 137 -1.25 -7.70 5.66
N VAL A 138 -0.53 -7.45 6.73
CA VAL A 138 -0.28 -8.40 7.81
C VAL A 138 -1.25 -8.13 8.94
N CYS A 139 -2.50 -8.60 8.78
CA CYS A 139 -3.60 -8.32 9.71
C CYS A 139 -3.27 -8.62 11.18
N PRO A 140 -2.58 -9.72 11.54
CA PRO A 140 -2.18 -9.98 12.92
C PRO A 140 -1.21 -8.92 13.47
N GLU A 141 -0.19 -8.53 12.69
CA GLU A 141 0.80 -7.53 13.08
C GLU A 141 0.19 -6.13 13.13
N LEU A 142 -0.75 -5.80 12.22
CA LEU A 142 -1.52 -4.56 12.27
C LEU A 142 -2.35 -4.48 13.56
N PHE A 143 -2.98 -5.58 13.96
CA PHE A 143 -3.72 -5.64 15.23
C PHE A 143 -2.78 -5.42 16.42
N GLU A 144 -1.62 -6.06 16.43
CA GLU A 144 -0.61 -5.86 17.48
C GLU A 144 -0.13 -4.40 17.52
N ALA A 145 0.16 -3.79 16.36
CA ALA A 145 0.59 -2.39 16.29
C ALA A 145 -0.46 -1.42 16.82
N LYS A 146 -1.76 -1.68 16.58
CA LYS A 146 -2.85 -0.83 17.06
C LYS A 146 -3.22 -1.02 18.52
N PHE A 147 -3.12 -2.24 19.04
CA PHE A 147 -3.65 -2.57 20.38
C PHE A 147 -2.58 -3.00 21.39
N GLY A 148 -1.31 -3.11 20.98
CA GLY A 148 -0.18 -3.41 21.83
C GLY A 148 -0.21 -4.79 22.52
N ARG A 149 -1.04 -5.74 22.03
CA ARG A 149 -1.24 -7.04 22.70
C ARG A 149 -1.49 -8.20 21.73
N ARG A 150 -0.99 -9.38 22.12
CA ARG A 150 -1.22 -10.67 21.44
C ARG A 150 -2.24 -11.52 22.19
N GLY A 151 -3.48 -11.03 22.29
CA GLY A 151 -4.58 -11.73 22.97
C GLY A 151 -5.26 -12.81 22.11
N LEU A 152 -6.45 -13.25 22.56
CA LEU A 152 -7.25 -14.25 21.84
C LEU A 152 -7.58 -13.83 20.41
N LEU A 153 -7.93 -12.56 20.21
CA LEU A 153 -8.30 -12.04 18.90
C LEU A 153 -7.10 -12.06 17.93
N TYR A 154 -5.89 -11.72 18.38
CA TYR A 154 -4.67 -11.89 17.60
C TYR A 154 -4.48 -13.36 17.12
N ARG A 155 -4.70 -14.33 18.03
CA ARG A 155 -4.60 -15.77 17.70
C ARG A 155 -5.66 -16.19 16.68
N ILE A 156 -6.87 -15.65 16.78
CA ILE A 156 -7.94 -15.87 15.80
C ILE A 156 -7.54 -15.31 14.45
N MET A 157 -6.98 -14.11 14.39
CA MET A 157 -6.50 -13.51 13.13
C MET A 157 -5.37 -14.34 12.50
N CYS A 158 -4.41 -14.81 13.28
CA CYS A 158 -3.39 -15.76 12.79
C CYS A 158 -4.00 -17.07 12.26
N TRP A 159 -5.09 -17.54 12.86
CA TRP A 159 -5.80 -18.73 12.39
C TRP A 159 -6.55 -18.47 11.08
N TRP A 160 -7.19 -17.31 10.92
CA TRP A 160 -7.83 -16.90 9.66
C TRP A 160 -6.81 -16.74 8.55
N GLU A 161 -5.69 -16.07 8.80
CA GLU A 161 -4.59 -15.95 7.85
C GLU A 161 -4.09 -17.34 7.39
N ARG A 162 -3.92 -18.28 8.34
CA ARG A 162 -3.52 -19.65 8.02
C ARG A 162 -4.54 -20.38 7.16
N LEU A 163 -5.84 -20.20 7.41
CA LEU A 163 -6.91 -20.78 6.59
C LEU A 163 -6.92 -20.17 5.18
N THR A 164 -6.66 -18.87 5.08
CA THR A 164 -6.53 -18.17 3.80
C THR A 164 -5.40 -18.77 2.97
N PHE A 165 -4.20 -18.92 3.54
CA PHE A 165 -3.07 -19.58 2.84
C PHE A 165 -3.36 -21.04 2.52
N ALA A 166 -3.98 -21.80 3.42
CA ALA A 166 -4.33 -23.20 3.19
C ALA A 166 -5.38 -23.38 2.10
N THR A 167 -6.22 -22.38 1.87
CA THR A 167 -7.23 -22.37 0.81
C THR A 167 -6.62 -21.98 -0.54
N ALA A 168 -5.61 -21.13 -0.52
CA ALA A 168 -5.01 -20.57 -1.71
C ALA A 168 -4.20 -21.63 -2.50
N SER A 169 -4.44 -21.68 -3.81
CA SER A 169 -3.62 -22.46 -4.74
C SER A 169 -2.27 -21.78 -4.99
N VAL A 170 -2.29 -20.46 -5.00
CA VAL A 170 -1.15 -19.57 -5.22
C VAL A 170 -1.36 -18.32 -4.35
N SER A 171 -0.26 -17.74 -3.86
CA SER A 171 -0.28 -16.43 -3.22
C SER A 171 0.66 -15.46 -3.92
N ILE A 172 0.27 -14.20 -3.97
CA ILE A 172 1.15 -13.08 -4.31
C ILE A 172 1.39 -12.24 -3.06
N ALA A 173 2.61 -11.77 -2.89
CA ALA A 173 3.07 -11.02 -1.73
C ALA A 173 3.67 -9.69 -2.19
N THR A 174 3.54 -8.64 -1.38
CA THR A 174 4.06 -7.30 -1.71
C THR A 174 5.57 -7.22 -1.68
N ASN A 175 6.25 -8.09 -0.91
CA ASN A 175 7.70 -8.11 -0.74
C ASN A 175 8.19 -9.47 -0.24
N GLU A 176 9.52 -9.61 -0.05
CA GLU A 176 10.14 -10.86 0.42
C GLU A 176 9.79 -11.19 1.89
N SER A 177 9.56 -10.20 2.73
CA SER A 177 9.13 -10.41 4.12
C SER A 177 7.72 -11.02 4.17
N PHE A 178 6.79 -10.56 3.34
CA PHE A 178 5.45 -11.15 3.22
C PHE A 178 5.51 -12.53 2.56
N ARG A 179 6.41 -12.73 1.59
CA ARG A 179 6.68 -14.05 1.03
C ARG A 179 7.16 -15.02 2.11
N ALA A 180 8.06 -14.58 3.00
CA ALA A 180 8.52 -15.40 4.12
C ALA A 180 7.40 -15.81 5.07
N ILE A 181 6.39 -14.95 5.30
CA ILE A 181 5.18 -15.29 6.05
C ILE A 181 4.39 -16.40 5.35
N ALA A 182 4.18 -16.27 4.03
CA ALA A 182 3.46 -17.28 3.26
C ALA A 182 4.15 -18.66 3.31
N LEU A 183 5.49 -18.69 3.22
CA LEU A 183 6.28 -19.91 3.31
C LEU A 183 6.34 -20.50 4.73
N GLY A 184 6.54 -19.65 5.74
CA GLY A 184 6.65 -20.04 7.15
C GLY A 184 5.29 -20.30 7.78
N ARG A 185 4.61 -19.25 8.19
CA ARG A 185 3.33 -19.32 8.92
C ARG A 185 2.21 -19.88 8.03
N GLY A 186 2.19 -19.50 6.75
CA GLY A 186 1.24 -19.99 5.75
C GLY A 186 1.52 -21.40 5.25
N ARG A 187 2.75 -21.93 5.42
CA ARG A 187 3.18 -23.25 4.96
C ARG A 187 2.95 -23.51 3.46
N MET A 188 3.00 -22.47 2.66
CA MET A 188 2.92 -22.59 1.21
C MET A 188 4.24 -23.12 0.63
N ARG A 189 4.16 -23.73 -0.56
CA ARG A 189 5.36 -24.17 -1.27
C ARG A 189 6.01 -22.97 -1.97
N PRO A 190 7.34 -22.92 -2.06
CA PRO A 190 8.06 -21.78 -2.68
C PRO A 190 7.63 -21.49 -4.12
N GLU A 191 7.31 -22.51 -4.88
CA GLU A 191 6.86 -22.40 -6.28
C GLU A 191 5.43 -21.87 -6.44
N ASP A 192 4.70 -21.70 -5.34
CA ASP A 192 3.31 -21.22 -5.31
C ASP A 192 3.20 -19.82 -4.72
N VAL A 193 4.33 -19.17 -4.38
CA VAL A 193 4.36 -17.82 -3.81
C VAL A 193 5.22 -16.89 -4.67
N PHE A 194 4.61 -15.84 -5.18
CA PHE A 194 5.24 -14.86 -6.06
C PHE A 194 5.31 -13.49 -5.40
N VAL A 195 6.41 -12.78 -5.59
CA VAL A 195 6.52 -11.39 -5.13
C VAL A 195 6.05 -10.47 -6.27
N VAL A 196 4.94 -9.76 -6.00
CA VAL A 196 4.36 -8.75 -6.88
C VAL A 196 4.34 -7.45 -6.09
N ARG A 197 5.37 -6.62 -6.27
CA ARG A 197 5.51 -5.36 -5.52
C ARG A 197 4.46 -4.34 -5.94
N SER A 198 3.92 -3.61 -4.96
CA SER A 198 3.25 -2.35 -5.25
C SER A 198 4.30 -1.33 -5.74
N ALA A 199 3.93 -0.51 -6.70
CA ALA A 199 4.84 0.48 -7.27
C ALA A 199 4.08 1.74 -7.67
N PRO A 200 4.72 2.91 -7.64
CA PRO A 200 4.14 4.12 -8.22
C PRO A 200 4.02 3.99 -9.73
N ARG A 201 3.05 4.67 -10.30
CA ARG A 201 2.92 4.83 -11.75
C ARG A 201 3.96 5.83 -12.22
N THR A 202 5.07 5.33 -12.73
CA THR A 202 6.24 6.14 -13.14
C THR A 202 5.96 7.10 -14.29
N GLU A 203 4.92 6.84 -15.07
CA GLU A 203 4.40 7.72 -16.11
C GLU A 203 3.58 8.91 -15.58
N ILE A 204 3.12 8.83 -14.32
CA ILE A 204 2.40 9.90 -13.63
C ILE A 204 3.32 10.62 -12.64
N PHE A 205 4.05 9.86 -11.81
CA PHE A 205 5.00 10.43 -10.86
C PHE A 205 6.28 10.87 -11.61
N VAL A 206 6.22 12.07 -12.17
CA VAL A 206 7.32 12.67 -12.94
C VAL A 206 7.85 13.88 -12.19
N PRO A 207 9.18 14.04 -12.06
CA PRO A 207 9.76 15.27 -11.54
C PRO A 207 9.26 16.48 -12.32
N GLY A 208 8.82 17.50 -11.61
CA GLY A 208 8.25 18.72 -12.17
C GLY A 208 8.63 19.95 -11.35
N PRO A 209 8.21 21.14 -11.81
CA PRO A 209 8.48 22.37 -11.12
C PRO A 209 7.74 22.39 -9.76
N PRO A 210 8.30 23.04 -8.73
CA PRO A 210 7.63 23.23 -7.47
C PRO A 210 6.46 24.23 -7.61
N ASP A 211 5.42 24.03 -6.82
CA ASP A 211 4.33 24.98 -6.65
C ASP A 211 4.70 26.01 -5.57
N PRO A 212 4.71 27.31 -5.89
CA PRO A 212 5.06 28.36 -4.93
C PRO A 212 4.21 28.34 -3.65
N ALA A 213 2.98 27.86 -3.71
CA ALA A 213 2.09 27.77 -2.55
C ALA A 213 2.65 26.90 -1.40
N TYR A 214 3.50 25.93 -1.73
CA TYR A 214 4.14 25.04 -0.75
C TYR A 214 5.58 25.44 -0.43
N ARG A 215 6.20 26.35 -1.19
CA ARG A 215 7.59 26.84 -0.97
C ARG A 215 7.66 27.94 0.07
N LYS A 216 7.29 27.63 1.33
CA LYS A 216 7.19 28.59 2.44
C LYS A 216 8.50 28.79 3.21
N ALA A 217 9.53 28.03 2.90
CA ALA A 217 10.87 28.12 3.51
C ALA A 217 11.95 27.67 2.52
N GLY A 218 13.22 27.86 2.87
CA GLY A 218 14.37 27.45 2.07
C GLY A 218 14.43 25.94 1.86
N THR A 219 14.01 25.16 2.86
CA THR A 219 13.86 23.70 2.71
C THR A 219 12.45 23.24 3.05
N VAL A 220 11.83 22.51 2.14
CA VAL A 220 10.48 21.91 2.33
C VAL A 220 10.59 20.40 2.54
N LEU A 221 10.04 19.94 3.65
CA LEU A 221 9.97 18.55 4.05
C LEU A 221 8.57 18.01 3.74
N GLY A 222 8.46 16.85 3.12
CA GLY A 222 7.16 16.29 2.70
C GLY A 222 6.82 14.98 3.37
N TYR A 223 5.60 14.88 3.91
CA TYR A 223 4.99 13.63 4.30
C TYR A 223 3.72 13.40 3.48
N VAL A 224 3.53 12.19 2.99
CA VAL A 224 2.27 11.76 2.36
C VAL A 224 1.83 10.40 2.91
N GLY A 225 0.56 10.30 3.32
CA GLY A 225 0.02 9.04 3.81
C GLY A 225 -1.21 9.20 4.71
N VAL A 226 -1.61 8.08 5.30
CA VAL A 226 -2.60 8.06 6.38
C VAL A 226 -1.96 8.68 7.63
N ILE A 227 -2.75 9.41 8.41
CA ILE A 227 -2.33 9.97 9.70
C ILE A 227 -2.93 9.11 10.80
N GLY A 228 -2.27 7.96 11.03
CA GLY A 228 -2.66 6.96 12.02
C GLY A 228 -1.60 6.77 13.09
N GLN A 229 -1.96 6.07 14.15
CA GLN A 229 -1.07 5.82 15.29
C GLN A 229 0.22 5.09 14.89
N GLN A 230 0.17 4.23 13.88
CA GLN A 230 1.31 3.44 13.38
C GLN A 230 2.24 4.21 12.45
N GLU A 231 1.93 5.47 12.11
CA GLU A 231 2.67 6.25 11.10
C GLU A 231 3.75 7.16 11.72
N GLY A 232 3.85 7.24 13.06
CA GLY A 232 4.92 7.97 13.77
C GLY A 232 4.88 9.49 13.62
N MET A 233 3.68 10.06 13.51
CA MET A 233 3.54 11.52 13.36
C MET A 233 3.99 12.28 14.60
N ASP A 234 3.87 11.72 15.78
CA ASP A 234 4.39 12.22 17.05
C ASP A 234 5.93 12.32 17.02
N LEU A 235 6.59 11.28 16.47
CA LEU A 235 8.04 11.26 16.27
C LEU A 235 8.48 12.31 15.24
N LEU A 236 7.69 12.51 14.17
CA LEU A 236 7.95 13.56 13.18
C LEU A 236 7.87 14.96 13.79
N VAL A 237 6.83 15.24 14.58
CA VAL A 237 6.68 16.53 15.26
C VAL A 237 7.83 16.76 16.25
N ALA A 238 8.20 15.73 17.03
CA ALA A 238 9.34 15.81 17.95
C ALA A 238 10.68 16.02 17.22
N ALA A 239 10.89 15.35 16.08
CA ALA A 239 12.09 15.55 15.27
C ALA A 239 12.15 16.97 14.68
N THR A 240 11.01 17.51 14.22
CA THR A 240 10.94 18.86 13.68
C THR A 240 11.20 19.90 14.78
N ASP A 241 10.66 19.70 15.98
CA ASP A 241 10.94 20.57 17.15
C ASP A 241 12.44 20.58 17.49
N HIS A 242 13.06 19.38 17.50
CA HIS A 242 14.51 19.26 17.73
C HIS A 242 15.33 19.93 16.62
N LEU A 243 14.96 19.73 15.36
CA LEU A 243 15.61 20.32 14.20
C LEU A 243 15.64 21.86 14.28
N ILE A 244 14.52 22.46 14.65
CA ILE A 244 14.39 23.91 14.74
C ILE A 244 15.09 24.44 16.00
N ARG A 245 14.76 23.91 17.18
CA ARG A 245 15.17 24.53 18.45
C ARG A 245 16.56 24.13 18.94
N ARG A 246 17.05 22.96 18.57
CA ARG A 246 18.34 22.44 19.02
C ARG A 246 19.40 22.46 17.94
N LEU A 247 19.04 22.20 16.69
CA LEU A 247 19.97 22.21 15.57
C LEU A 247 19.97 23.55 14.82
N GLY A 248 19.05 24.49 15.16
CA GLY A 248 19.03 25.85 14.63
C GLY A 248 18.55 25.98 13.18
N HIS A 249 17.87 24.99 12.64
CA HIS A 249 17.30 25.02 11.28
C HIS A 249 15.87 25.59 11.33
N ASP A 250 15.71 26.90 11.38
CA ASP A 250 14.43 27.60 11.42
C ASP A 250 13.83 27.89 10.02
N ASP A 251 14.66 27.85 8.96
CA ASP A 251 14.21 28.01 7.57
C ASP A 251 13.74 26.64 6.94
N VAL A 252 12.85 25.97 7.67
CA VAL A 252 12.24 24.71 7.25
C VAL A 252 10.72 24.77 7.31
N HIS A 253 10.06 24.09 6.38
CA HIS A 253 8.60 23.96 6.36
C HIS A 253 8.19 22.51 6.06
N VAL A 254 7.26 21.97 6.85
CA VAL A 254 6.76 20.60 6.73
C VAL A 254 5.37 20.62 6.08
N VAL A 255 5.22 19.91 4.97
CA VAL A 255 3.95 19.72 4.28
C VAL A 255 3.42 18.33 4.57
N ILE A 256 2.30 18.23 5.28
CA ILE A 256 1.62 16.98 5.63
C ILE A 256 0.45 16.79 4.67
N ILE A 257 0.55 15.77 3.82
CA ILE A 257 -0.44 15.44 2.80
C ILE A 257 -1.16 14.16 3.21
N GLY A 258 -2.44 14.27 3.56
CA GLY A 258 -3.23 13.11 3.96
C GLY A 258 -4.31 13.40 4.97
N PHE A 259 -4.88 12.33 5.50
CA PHE A 259 -5.91 12.38 6.52
C PHE A 259 -5.81 11.12 7.40
N GLY A 260 -6.46 11.15 8.56
CA GLY A 260 -6.53 9.98 9.42
C GLY A 260 -7.02 10.33 10.82
N PRO A 261 -7.27 9.32 11.64
CA PRO A 261 -7.86 9.52 12.98
C PRO A 261 -6.97 10.34 13.92
N GLU A 262 -5.66 10.31 13.73
CA GLU A 262 -4.71 11.03 14.59
C GLU A 262 -4.48 12.49 14.15
N LEU A 263 -5.02 12.95 13.02
CA LEU A 263 -4.80 14.31 12.52
C LEU A 263 -5.10 15.39 13.57
N PRO A 264 -6.23 15.37 14.31
CA PRO A 264 -6.50 16.41 15.32
C PRO A 264 -5.47 16.40 16.47
N ALA A 265 -4.98 15.22 16.85
CA ALA A 265 -3.96 15.10 17.90
C ALA A 265 -2.60 15.65 17.44
N VAL A 266 -2.23 15.41 16.19
CA VAL A 266 -0.99 15.92 15.57
C VAL A 266 -1.04 17.44 15.44
N GLU A 267 -2.17 18.01 14.97
CA GLU A 267 -2.36 19.46 14.90
C GLU A 267 -2.28 20.13 16.29
N ALA A 268 -2.85 19.49 17.30
CA ALA A 268 -2.78 19.97 18.70
C ALA A 268 -1.35 19.93 19.26
N ASP A 269 -0.56 18.87 18.96
CA ASP A 269 0.84 18.78 19.40
C ASP A 269 1.72 19.85 18.71
N VAL A 270 1.53 20.06 17.40
CA VAL A 270 2.20 21.14 16.65
C VAL A 270 1.89 22.50 17.24
N ALA A 271 0.63 22.78 17.59
CA ALA A 271 0.19 24.03 18.22
C ALA A 271 0.78 24.19 19.63
N ALA A 272 0.73 23.14 20.45
CA ALA A 272 1.26 23.14 21.81
C ALA A 272 2.78 23.42 21.87
N ARG A 273 3.51 22.95 20.85
CA ARG A 273 4.95 23.24 20.69
C ARG A 273 5.22 24.60 20.03
N GLY A 274 4.20 25.35 19.59
CA GLY A 274 4.38 26.61 18.90
C GLY A 274 5.02 26.49 17.52
N LEU A 275 4.82 25.35 16.83
CA LEU A 275 5.41 25.05 15.52
C LEU A 275 4.48 25.35 14.35
N GLY A 276 3.31 25.95 14.58
CA GLY A 276 2.27 26.16 13.56
C GLY A 276 2.75 26.88 12.30
N ALA A 277 3.70 27.83 12.42
CA ALA A 277 4.29 28.52 11.27
C ALA A 277 5.12 27.61 10.36
N HIS A 278 5.60 26.47 10.86
CA HIS A 278 6.43 25.51 10.14
C HIS A 278 5.66 24.35 9.54
N PHE A 279 4.34 24.29 9.74
CA PHE A 279 3.53 23.18 9.22
C PHE A 279 2.41 23.64 8.30
N THR A 280 2.15 22.86 7.26
CA THR A 280 0.94 22.93 6.43
C THR A 280 0.29 21.57 6.39
N PHE A 281 -0.97 21.47 6.82
CA PHE A 281 -1.82 20.31 6.68
C PHE A 281 -2.74 20.54 5.49
N THR A 282 -2.56 19.75 4.41
CA THR A 282 -3.30 19.97 3.16
C THR A 282 -4.63 19.20 3.12
N GLY A 283 -4.80 18.21 4.01
CA GLY A 283 -5.79 17.17 3.80
C GLY A 283 -5.38 16.21 2.66
N PRO A 284 -6.29 15.35 2.20
CA PRO A 284 -5.99 14.41 1.13
C PRO A 284 -5.91 15.12 -0.23
N LEU A 285 -4.81 14.92 -0.95
CA LEU A 285 -4.61 15.41 -2.32
C LEU A 285 -4.55 14.24 -3.30
N TYR A 286 -5.00 14.49 -4.54
CA TYR A 286 -5.03 13.51 -5.62
C TYR A 286 -4.57 14.14 -6.94
N GLY A 287 -4.12 13.29 -7.88
CA GLY A 287 -3.76 13.71 -9.23
C GLY A 287 -2.71 14.83 -9.26
N GLU A 288 -2.96 15.87 -10.03
CA GLU A 288 -2.03 16.99 -10.24
C GLU A 288 -1.72 17.75 -8.95
N ALA A 289 -2.71 17.95 -8.08
CA ALA A 289 -2.51 18.64 -6.80
C ALA A 289 -1.54 17.88 -5.87
N LEU A 290 -1.63 16.54 -5.85
CA LEU A 290 -0.69 15.71 -5.11
C LEU A 290 0.72 15.83 -5.68
N LEU A 291 0.86 15.78 -7.01
CA LEU A 291 2.15 15.88 -7.68
C LEU A 291 2.79 17.27 -7.48
N ALA A 292 2.00 18.34 -7.55
CA ALA A 292 2.46 19.70 -7.30
C ALA A 292 3.01 19.84 -5.87
N ALA A 293 2.29 19.33 -4.86
CA ALA A 293 2.73 19.36 -3.47
C ALA A 293 4.02 18.54 -3.27
N LEU A 294 4.08 17.30 -3.78
CA LEU A 294 5.25 16.43 -3.64
C LEU A 294 6.47 16.97 -4.41
N ASN A 295 6.28 17.54 -5.60
CA ASN A 295 7.37 18.17 -6.36
C ASN A 295 7.94 19.40 -5.63
N SER A 296 7.15 20.05 -4.78
CA SER A 296 7.60 21.20 -3.99
C SER A 296 8.46 20.82 -2.79
N CYS A 297 8.46 19.54 -2.39
CA CYS A 297 9.30 19.05 -1.29
C CYS A 297 10.75 18.84 -1.75
N ASP A 298 11.70 19.11 -0.86
CA ASP A 298 13.12 18.82 -1.07
C ASP A 298 13.54 17.47 -0.51
N ILE A 299 12.88 17.02 0.57
CA ILE A 299 13.17 15.79 1.29
C ILE A 299 11.82 15.08 1.60
N GLY A 300 11.70 13.82 1.26
CA GLY A 300 10.58 12.96 1.65
C GLY A 300 10.80 12.35 3.03
N LEU A 301 9.75 12.31 3.86
CA LEU A 301 9.81 11.80 5.23
C LEU A 301 8.98 10.52 5.37
N SER A 302 9.57 9.50 6.02
CA SER A 302 8.89 8.26 6.40
C SER A 302 9.21 7.96 7.87
N PRO A 303 8.48 8.59 8.80
CA PRO A 303 8.73 8.49 10.24
C PRO A 303 8.11 7.23 10.85
N ASP A 304 7.79 6.24 10.03
CA ASP A 304 7.12 4.99 10.42
C ASP A 304 7.95 4.27 11.49
N PRO A 305 7.42 4.09 12.74
CA PRO A 305 8.19 3.54 13.85
C PRO A 305 8.48 2.06 13.67
N LEU A 306 9.61 1.58 14.22
CA LEU A 306 9.92 0.16 14.27
C LEU A 306 8.90 -0.57 15.14
N ASN A 307 8.11 -1.40 14.51
CA ASN A 307 7.22 -2.39 15.12
C ASN A 307 7.10 -3.61 14.20
N ALA A 308 6.40 -4.65 14.64
CA ALA A 308 6.29 -5.91 13.91
C ALA A 308 5.67 -5.77 12.51
N MET A 309 4.77 -4.79 12.31
CA MET A 309 4.15 -4.51 11.02
C MET A 309 5.06 -3.66 10.11
N ASN A 310 5.53 -2.53 10.61
CA ASN A 310 6.28 -1.57 9.80
C ASN A 310 7.62 -2.12 9.32
N ASP A 311 8.32 -2.93 10.13
CA ASP A 311 9.61 -3.52 9.75
C ASP A 311 9.53 -4.38 8.49
N ILE A 312 8.39 -5.02 8.26
CA ILE A 312 8.16 -5.93 7.14
C ILE A 312 7.29 -5.33 6.02
N SER A 313 6.78 -4.11 6.20
CA SER A 313 5.89 -3.45 5.24
C SER A 313 6.65 -2.56 4.26
N THR A 314 6.28 -2.62 2.98
CA THR A 314 6.81 -1.71 1.97
C THR A 314 6.04 -0.40 2.00
N MET A 315 6.72 0.70 2.32
CA MET A 315 6.13 2.03 2.37
C MET A 315 6.05 2.63 0.96
N ASN A 316 4.84 2.72 0.41
CA ASN A 316 4.62 3.26 -0.94
C ASN A 316 5.11 4.71 -1.08
N LYS A 317 4.96 5.53 -0.03
CA LYS A 317 5.43 6.92 0.02
C LYS A 317 6.92 7.04 -0.31
N VAL A 318 7.74 6.10 0.16
CA VAL A 318 9.18 6.07 -0.11
C VAL A 318 9.45 5.92 -1.61
N MET A 319 8.76 5.01 -2.28
CA MET A 319 8.92 4.82 -3.73
C MET A 319 8.36 6.01 -4.53
N GLU A 320 7.31 6.67 -4.05
CA GLU A 320 6.78 7.90 -4.66
C GLU A 320 7.79 9.04 -4.58
N TYR A 321 8.41 9.26 -3.42
CA TYR A 321 9.50 10.24 -3.27
C TYR A 321 10.67 9.93 -4.20
N MET A 322 11.16 8.69 -4.20
CA MET A 322 12.25 8.26 -5.06
C MET A 322 11.93 8.48 -6.55
N THR A 323 10.70 8.23 -6.97
CA THR A 323 10.26 8.44 -8.36
C THR A 323 10.30 9.91 -8.74
N LEU A 324 10.07 10.82 -7.80
CA LEU A 324 10.14 12.27 -7.95
C LEU A 324 11.54 12.85 -7.68
N GLU A 325 12.57 12.00 -7.61
CA GLU A 325 13.97 12.41 -7.30
C GLU A 325 14.11 13.08 -5.94
N LYS A 326 13.28 12.74 -4.96
CA LYS A 326 13.41 13.24 -3.60
C LYS A 326 14.20 12.25 -2.77
N PRO A 327 15.29 12.66 -2.08
CA PRO A 327 15.95 11.85 -1.08
C PRO A 327 15.00 11.62 0.08
N VAL A 328 15.16 10.51 0.78
CA VAL A 328 14.27 10.11 1.87
C VAL A 328 15.01 10.11 3.19
N VAL A 329 14.35 10.57 4.26
CA VAL A 329 14.74 10.28 5.64
C VAL A 329 13.70 9.32 6.23
N GLN A 330 14.16 8.21 6.77
CA GLN A 330 13.31 7.19 7.37
C GLN A 330 14.00 6.52 8.55
N PHE A 331 13.22 5.91 9.44
CA PHE A 331 13.78 5.02 10.44
C PHE A 331 14.36 3.76 9.81
N GLU A 332 15.33 3.14 10.49
CA GLU A 332 15.94 1.89 10.05
C GLU A 332 14.92 0.75 10.15
N LEU A 333 14.28 0.41 9.03
CA LEU A 333 13.34 -0.68 8.87
C LEU A 333 13.83 -1.61 7.76
N ARG A 334 13.60 -2.92 7.91
CA ARG A 334 14.05 -3.96 6.96
C ARG A 334 13.58 -3.69 5.53
N GLU A 335 12.27 -3.56 5.33
CA GLU A 335 11.71 -3.32 4.00
C GLU A 335 11.92 -1.88 3.51
N GLY A 336 12.07 -0.92 4.42
CA GLY A 336 12.49 0.44 4.11
C GLY A 336 13.89 0.46 3.48
N ARG A 337 14.85 -0.25 4.08
CA ARG A 337 16.19 -0.41 3.52
C ARG A 337 16.20 -1.20 2.22
N ALA A 338 15.43 -2.29 2.14
CA ALA A 338 15.31 -3.08 0.91
C ALA A 338 14.74 -2.26 -0.26
N SER A 339 13.82 -1.33 0.01
CA SER A 339 13.21 -0.46 -1.00
C SER A 339 14.12 0.70 -1.38
N ALA A 340 14.57 1.52 -0.42
CA ALA A 340 15.25 2.77 -0.70
C ALA A 340 16.76 2.61 -1.00
N GLY A 341 17.45 1.67 -0.36
CA GLY A 341 18.89 1.51 -0.54
C GLY A 341 19.64 2.81 -0.25
N GLU A 342 20.42 3.31 -1.21
CA GLU A 342 21.21 4.55 -1.09
C GLU A 342 20.40 5.84 -1.33
N ALA A 343 19.11 5.73 -1.64
CA ALA A 343 18.22 6.89 -1.81
C ALA A 343 17.70 7.45 -0.48
N ALA A 344 18.02 6.81 0.66
CA ALA A 344 17.58 7.23 1.97
C ALA A 344 18.73 7.36 2.98
N LEU A 345 18.59 8.30 3.91
CA LEU A 345 19.30 8.27 5.18
C LEU A 345 18.43 7.59 6.23
N TYR A 346 19.07 6.74 7.01
CA TYR A 346 18.41 5.90 8.00
C TYR A 346 18.70 6.40 9.40
N ALA A 347 17.66 6.80 10.10
CA ALA A 347 17.75 7.16 11.51
C ALA A 347 17.60 5.90 12.38
N ARG A 348 18.20 5.92 13.56
CA ARG A 348 17.97 4.88 14.57
C ARG A 348 16.47 4.72 14.83
N ALA A 349 16.02 3.49 14.93
CA ALA A 349 14.61 3.17 15.08
C ALA A 349 13.99 3.93 16.26
N ASN A 350 12.90 4.63 16.00
CA ASN A 350 12.08 5.37 16.97
C ASN A 350 12.85 6.52 17.70
N ASP A 351 13.97 6.99 17.15
CA ASP A 351 14.76 8.09 17.70
C ASP A 351 14.54 9.39 16.91
N PRO A 352 13.70 10.32 17.40
CA PRO A 352 13.40 11.56 16.71
C PRO A 352 14.62 12.51 16.66
N VAL A 353 15.58 12.39 17.57
CA VAL A 353 16.79 13.20 17.56
C VAL A 353 17.68 12.81 16.38
N ASP A 354 17.96 11.51 16.22
CA ASP A 354 18.75 11.02 15.09
C ASP A 354 18.01 11.26 13.76
N PHE A 355 16.66 11.19 13.75
CA PHE A 355 15.86 11.53 12.57
C PHE A 355 16.06 13.01 12.17
N ALA A 356 16.05 13.93 13.14
CA ALA A 356 16.34 15.34 12.91
C ALA A 356 17.77 15.56 12.40
N GLU A 357 18.78 14.85 12.94
CA GLU A 357 20.16 14.91 12.48
C GLU A 357 20.31 14.45 11.02
N LYS A 358 19.56 13.42 10.59
CA LYS A 358 19.54 12.98 9.18
C LYS A 358 18.91 14.04 8.26
N ILE A 359 17.86 14.72 8.72
CA ILE A 359 17.27 15.85 7.98
C ILE A 359 18.30 16.97 7.87
N ALA A 360 18.95 17.37 8.97
CA ALA A 360 19.96 18.42 9.01
C ALA A 360 21.13 18.11 8.04
N ALA A 361 21.58 16.86 7.99
CA ALA A 361 22.63 16.45 7.06
C ALA A 361 22.23 16.66 5.58
N LEU A 362 20.97 16.39 5.22
CA LEU A 362 20.46 16.67 3.88
C LEU A 362 20.24 18.17 3.63
N ILE A 363 19.89 18.95 4.64
CA ILE A 363 19.79 20.42 4.52
C ILE A 363 21.16 21.00 4.19
N ALA A 364 22.19 20.56 4.90
CA ALA A 364 23.56 21.06 4.77
C ALA A 364 24.23 20.71 3.43
N ASP A 365 23.82 19.61 2.76
CA ASP A 365 24.43 19.17 1.49
C ASP A 365 23.39 19.03 0.36
N PRO A 366 23.10 20.10 -0.40
CA PRO A 366 22.25 20.05 -1.59
C PRO A 366 22.76 19.10 -2.69
N GLY A 367 24.08 18.92 -2.77
CA GLY A 367 24.70 17.98 -3.70
C GLY A 367 24.38 16.53 -3.37
N LEU A 368 24.41 16.18 -2.07
CA LEU A 368 23.99 14.88 -1.58
C LEU A 368 22.50 14.64 -1.87
N ARG A 369 21.63 15.62 -1.56
CA ARG A 369 20.20 15.55 -1.90
C ARG A 369 19.98 15.19 -3.36
N ALA A 370 20.62 15.93 -4.28
CA ALA A 370 20.48 15.71 -5.71
C ALA A 370 21.02 14.33 -6.15
N ARG A 371 22.15 13.87 -5.59
CA ARG A 371 22.67 12.53 -5.90
C ARG A 371 21.72 11.42 -5.45
N MET A 372 21.28 11.49 -4.20
CA MET A 372 20.35 10.49 -3.62
C MET A 372 19.00 10.47 -4.36
N GLY A 373 18.47 11.63 -4.73
CA GLY A 373 17.24 11.73 -5.52
C GLY A 373 17.37 11.01 -6.87
N ARG A 374 18.44 11.30 -7.64
CA ARG A 374 18.70 10.61 -8.93
C ARG A 374 18.91 9.10 -8.77
N GLN A 375 19.66 8.68 -7.75
CA GLN A 375 19.84 7.24 -7.43
C GLN A 375 18.51 6.56 -7.10
N GLY A 376 17.64 7.25 -6.33
CA GLY A 376 16.31 6.79 -6.00
C GLY A 376 15.45 6.55 -7.24
N ARG A 377 15.38 7.54 -8.13
CA ARG A 377 14.63 7.41 -9.38
C ARG A 377 15.18 6.28 -10.27
N ALA A 378 16.50 6.23 -10.45
CA ALA A 378 17.12 5.17 -11.24
C ALA A 378 16.76 3.79 -10.67
N ARG A 379 16.86 3.60 -9.34
CA ARG A 379 16.50 2.36 -8.67
C ARG A 379 15.03 1.98 -8.89
N VAL A 380 14.10 2.94 -8.82
CA VAL A 380 12.67 2.66 -9.09
C VAL A 380 12.49 2.20 -10.54
N LEU A 381 13.03 2.93 -11.50
CA LEU A 381 12.88 2.62 -12.93
C LEU A 381 13.52 1.27 -13.29
N GLU A 382 14.70 0.97 -12.75
CA GLU A 382 15.46 -0.23 -13.08
C GLU A 382 15.00 -1.50 -12.35
N ARG A 383 14.36 -1.38 -11.16
CA ARG A 383 14.15 -2.54 -10.28
C ARG A 383 12.78 -2.61 -9.60
N LEU A 384 12.11 -1.47 -9.35
CA LEU A 384 10.94 -1.41 -8.46
C LEU A 384 9.67 -0.94 -9.17
N SER A 385 9.73 -0.49 -10.42
CA SER A 385 8.55 -0.06 -11.17
C SER A 385 7.60 -1.23 -11.43
N TRP A 386 6.34 -0.93 -11.68
CA TRP A 386 5.32 -1.93 -11.96
C TRP A 386 5.68 -2.89 -13.10
N ALA A 387 6.42 -2.41 -14.10
CA ALA A 387 6.90 -3.24 -15.21
C ALA A 387 7.68 -4.48 -14.73
N HIS A 388 8.42 -4.37 -13.61
CA HIS A 388 9.14 -5.51 -13.02
C HIS A 388 8.21 -6.48 -12.27
N SER A 389 7.06 -6.02 -11.79
CA SER A 389 6.07 -6.88 -11.13
C SER A 389 5.17 -7.64 -12.12
N VAL A 390 4.96 -7.10 -13.33
CA VAL A 390 4.10 -7.70 -14.36
C VAL A 390 4.44 -9.15 -14.68
N PRO A 391 5.70 -9.54 -14.97
CA PRO A 391 6.03 -10.95 -15.24
C PRO A 391 5.70 -11.88 -14.07
N HIS A 392 5.89 -11.43 -12.84
CA HIS A 392 5.59 -12.21 -11.64
C HIS A 392 4.10 -12.38 -11.41
N LEU A 393 3.30 -11.33 -11.66
CA LEU A 393 1.83 -11.41 -11.63
C LEU A 393 1.32 -12.42 -12.66
N LEU A 394 1.78 -12.33 -13.90
CA LEU A 394 1.34 -13.24 -14.96
C LEU A 394 1.78 -14.68 -14.67
N ALA A 395 2.99 -14.90 -14.16
CA ALA A 395 3.47 -16.22 -13.75
C ALA A 395 2.62 -16.81 -12.60
N ALA A 396 2.18 -16.00 -11.64
CA ALA A 396 1.28 -16.44 -10.58
C ALA A 396 -0.06 -16.92 -11.17
N TYR A 397 -0.63 -16.17 -12.11
CA TYR A 397 -1.86 -16.59 -12.78
C TYR A 397 -1.67 -17.82 -13.65
N ASP A 398 -0.58 -17.93 -14.40
CA ASP A 398 -0.27 -19.15 -15.15
C ASP A 398 -0.14 -20.36 -14.22
N ARG A 399 0.47 -20.20 -13.05
CA ARG A 399 0.56 -21.24 -12.03
C ARG A 399 -0.81 -21.66 -11.49
N VAL A 400 -1.71 -20.70 -11.22
CA VAL A 400 -3.09 -21.01 -10.80
C VAL A 400 -3.80 -21.83 -11.89
N PHE A 401 -3.68 -21.42 -13.14
CA PHE A 401 -4.36 -22.11 -14.25
C PHE A 401 -3.72 -23.47 -14.61
N ALA A 402 -2.40 -23.64 -14.43
CA ALA A 402 -1.73 -24.91 -14.67
C ALA A 402 -2.14 -26.02 -13.69
N ARG A 403 -2.54 -25.68 -12.47
CA ARG A 403 -3.05 -26.64 -11.47
C ARG A 403 -4.43 -27.19 -11.81
N ALA A 404 -5.05 -26.75 -12.91
CA ALA A 404 -6.37 -27.20 -13.36
C ALA A 404 -6.42 -28.64 -13.86
N GLY A 405 -5.32 -29.22 -14.17
CA GLY A 405 -5.21 -30.52 -14.81
C GLY A 405 -4.85 -31.68 -13.89
N ARG A 406 -4.98 -31.53 -12.56
CA ARG A 406 -4.74 -32.61 -11.60
C ARG A 406 -5.93 -32.92 -10.75
#